data_aae8b3e35409abc0a6a4dd5ed905cdc0
#
_entry.id   aae8b3e35409abc0a6a4dd5ed905cdc0
#
_cell.length_a   1.000
_cell.length_b   1.000
_cell.length_c   1.000
_cell.angle_alpha   90.00
_cell.angle_beta   90.00
_cell.angle_gamma   90.00
#
_symmetry.space_group_name_H-M   'P 1'
#
loop_
_entity.id
_entity.type
_entity.pdbx_description
1 polymer ?
#
loop_
_entity_poly.entity_id
_entity_poly.type
_entity_poly.pdbx_seq_one_letter_code
_entity_poly.pdbx_strand_id
1 'polypeptide(L)'
;MNGATALINTLADCGVEFCIANPGTSEMHLVQGLDAVPRVRSVLALFEGVCTGAADGIGRMTGKPAATLLHLGPGMANGIANLHNARRANTPMINIVGNHPNFHVGYDAPLTSNIDTLARNFSCWLKSDSTASTLAQDGADAFTATLRQTSGSLGQIATLIMGADAAWGESAGPAKPNALPQRPKVDETAIEEVAKLVSKGGKTAFLLEHNAAEQSAMSAASRIASKMGSKLFNGTFPARVDGGPGRVEIERLPYFPEQVLGALKGIENLILVGGEIPASFFAYKNTPGQLIPEGCQVTRLTSIEEDATDALERLADRLRANNSPVSYFGQKEIEKPSGELNTKTIIQSLAATLPENVIVCTDSGGGNAAHPFCQNTTQNSWLSLTGGAIGQGGPCSVGAALAS
;
A
#
# COMPACT_ATOMS: atom_id res chain seq x y z
N MET A 1 25.37 -1.26 -24.83
CA MET A 1 25.17 -0.30 -23.73
C MET A 1 25.58 -0.96 -22.43
N ASN A 2 25.76 -0.19 -21.34
CA ASN A 2 26.07 -0.80 -20.05
C ASN A 2 24.79 -1.36 -19.35
N GLY A 3 25.00 -2.21 -18.33
CA GLY A 3 23.88 -2.84 -17.61
C GLY A 3 22.95 -1.85 -16.92
N ALA A 4 23.47 -0.76 -16.38
CA ALA A 4 22.68 0.29 -15.75
C ALA A 4 21.68 0.94 -16.73
N THR A 5 22.15 1.35 -17.90
CA THR A 5 21.29 1.94 -18.95
C THR A 5 20.27 0.93 -19.47
N ALA A 6 20.66 -0.35 -19.59
CA ALA A 6 19.73 -1.42 -19.98
C ALA A 6 18.65 -1.63 -18.92
N LEU A 7 18.99 -1.64 -17.64
CA LEU A 7 18.04 -1.72 -16.53
C LEU A 7 17.04 -0.56 -16.55
N ILE A 8 17.51 0.68 -16.61
CA ILE A 8 16.62 1.85 -16.56
C ILE A 8 15.67 1.89 -17.77
N ASN A 9 16.15 1.54 -18.98
CA ASN A 9 15.25 1.41 -20.14
C ASN A 9 14.20 0.31 -19.92
N THR A 10 14.60 -0.84 -19.37
CA THR A 10 13.66 -1.93 -19.05
C THR A 10 12.59 -1.49 -18.07
N LEU A 11 12.97 -0.80 -16.99
CA LEU A 11 12.03 -0.28 -16.01
C LEU A 11 11.06 0.74 -16.62
N ALA A 12 11.57 1.62 -17.49
CA ALA A 12 10.74 2.56 -18.25
C ALA A 12 9.74 1.84 -19.17
N ASP A 13 10.19 0.80 -19.87
CA ASP A 13 9.35 -0.02 -20.76
C ASP A 13 8.30 -0.82 -19.96
N CYS A 14 8.59 -1.21 -18.72
CA CYS A 14 7.64 -1.80 -17.78
C CYS A 14 6.61 -0.78 -17.23
N GLY A 15 6.87 0.53 -17.34
CA GLY A 15 5.96 1.59 -16.87
C GLY A 15 6.36 2.23 -15.55
N VAL A 16 7.62 2.10 -15.11
CA VAL A 16 8.17 2.87 -13.99
C VAL A 16 8.37 4.31 -14.45
N GLU A 17 7.74 5.25 -13.76
CA GLU A 17 7.75 6.68 -14.09
C GLU A 17 8.67 7.51 -13.19
N PHE A 18 8.98 6.99 -11.99
CA PHE A 18 9.77 7.71 -10.98
C PHE A 18 10.87 6.84 -10.38
N CYS A 19 12.03 7.45 -10.13
CA CYS A 19 13.10 6.91 -9.30
C CYS A 19 13.48 7.95 -8.24
N ILE A 20 13.27 7.65 -6.97
CA ILE A 20 13.65 8.53 -5.86
C ILE A 20 15.00 8.05 -5.32
N ALA A 21 16.02 8.88 -5.39
CA ALA A 21 17.40 8.45 -5.25
C ALA A 21 18.17 9.22 -4.17
N ASN A 22 18.98 8.50 -3.41
CA ASN A 22 20.11 9.03 -2.64
C ASN A 22 21.35 8.20 -2.98
N PRO A 23 22.01 8.47 -4.13
CA PRO A 23 23.07 7.64 -4.64
C PRO A 23 24.44 8.01 -4.04
N GLY A 24 25.36 7.04 -4.04
CA GLY A 24 26.78 7.25 -3.81
C GLY A 24 27.62 6.77 -5.00
N THR A 25 28.92 6.52 -4.76
CA THR A 25 29.89 6.17 -5.81
C THR A 25 29.52 4.89 -6.57
N SER A 26 28.99 3.90 -5.89
CA SER A 26 28.62 2.60 -6.51
C SER A 26 27.43 2.72 -7.48
N GLU A 27 26.61 3.75 -7.37
CA GLU A 27 25.41 3.96 -8.15
C GLU A 27 25.58 4.93 -9.33
N MET A 28 26.79 5.48 -9.56
CA MET A 28 27.01 6.52 -10.58
C MET A 28 26.62 6.10 -12.00
N HIS A 29 26.77 4.83 -12.36
CA HIS A 29 26.34 4.33 -13.66
C HIS A 29 24.79 4.28 -13.78
N LEU A 30 24.08 4.04 -12.67
CA LEU A 30 22.63 4.18 -12.65
C LEU A 30 22.17 5.64 -12.76
N VAL A 31 22.87 6.57 -12.12
CA VAL A 31 22.61 8.01 -12.28
C VAL A 31 22.79 8.41 -13.75
N GLN A 32 23.86 7.96 -14.42
CA GLN A 32 24.01 8.17 -15.87
C GLN A 32 22.88 7.53 -16.68
N GLY A 33 22.44 6.33 -16.30
CA GLY A 33 21.31 5.66 -16.92
C GLY A 33 19.99 6.44 -16.76
N LEU A 34 19.75 7.00 -15.59
CA LEU A 34 18.58 7.87 -15.34
C LEU A 34 18.63 9.16 -16.17
N ASP A 35 19.80 9.80 -16.28
CA ASP A 35 19.98 10.99 -17.14
C ASP A 35 19.75 10.67 -18.62
N ALA A 36 20.16 9.47 -19.06
CA ALA A 36 20.00 9.02 -20.45
C ALA A 36 18.54 8.59 -20.78
N VAL A 37 17.71 8.31 -19.78
CA VAL A 37 16.34 7.78 -19.95
C VAL A 37 15.33 8.67 -19.21
N PRO A 38 15.01 9.87 -19.74
CA PRO A 38 14.16 10.85 -19.07
C PRO A 38 12.68 10.41 -18.90
N ARG A 39 12.31 9.28 -19.47
CA ARG A 39 11.01 8.64 -19.20
C ARG A 39 10.86 8.17 -17.75
N VAL A 40 11.95 7.93 -17.05
CA VAL A 40 11.99 7.72 -15.61
C VAL A 40 12.46 9.02 -14.95
N ARG A 41 11.53 9.78 -14.38
CA ARG A 41 11.86 11.02 -13.67
C ARG A 41 12.65 10.71 -12.41
N SER A 42 13.91 11.12 -12.36
CA SER A 42 14.75 11.00 -11.18
C SER A 42 14.50 12.17 -10.22
N VAL A 43 14.38 11.88 -8.93
CA VAL A 43 14.20 12.86 -7.86
C VAL A 43 15.26 12.60 -6.79
N LEU A 44 16.13 13.58 -6.56
CA LEU A 44 17.13 13.51 -5.50
C LEU A 44 16.47 13.74 -4.14
N ALA A 45 16.68 12.81 -3.21
CA ALA A 45 16.36 13.00 -1.80
C ALA A 45 17.66 13.04 -0.97
N LEU A 46 17.63 13.74 0.16
CA LEU A 46 18.82 13.95 0.99
C LEU A 46 18.97 12.89 2.10
N PHE A 47 18.08 11.90 2.15
CA PHE A 47 18.08 10.80 3.09
C PHE A 47 17.26 9.63 2.53
N GLU A 48 17.73 8.41 2.66
CA GLU A 48 17.11 7.25 2.03
C GLU A 48 15.73 6.91 2.59
N GLY A 49 15.47 7.25 3.85
CA GLY A 49 14.12 7.17 4.43
C GLY A 49 13.11 8.07 3.68
N VAL A 50 13.58 9.19 3.12
CA VAL A 50 12.74 10.03 2.24
C VAL A 50 12.53 9.33 0.89
N CYS A 51 13.55 8.66 0.35
CA CYS A 51 13.39 7.90 -0.90
C CYS A 51 12.27 6.87 -0.78
N THR A 52 12.34 6.03 0.25
CA THR A 52 11.39 4.93 0.44
C THR A 52 10.00 5.42 0.83
N GLY A 53 9.88 6.49 1.63
CA GLY A 53 8.61 7.10 1.98
C GLY A 53 7.92 7.80 0.79
N ALA A 54 8.68 8.47 -0.08
CA ALA A 54 8.12 9.08 -1.29
C ALA A 54 7.69 8.01 -2.32
N ALA A 55 8.48 6.97 -2.51
CA ALA A 55 8.08 5.84 -3.36
C ALA A 55 6.81 5.15 -2.83
N ASP A 56 6.64 5.04 -1.51
CA ASP A 56 5.41 4.57 -0.89
C ASP A 56 4.20 5.46 -1.26
N GLY A 57 4.35 6.79 -1.16
CA GLY A 57 3.29 7.74 -1.56
C GLY A 57 2.89 7.60 -3.03
N ILE A 58 3.86 7.48 -3.95
CA ILE A 58 3.60 7.26 -5.38
C ILE A 58 2.83 5.96 -5.58
N GLY A 59 3.29 4.86 -5.02
CA GLY A 59 2.67 3.55 -5.19
C GLY A 59 1.24 3.49 -4.66
N ARG A 60 0.95 4.13 -3.51
CA ARG A 60 -0.42 4.22 -2.95
C ARG A 60 -1.37 5.03 -3.83
N MET A 61 -0.87 6.08 -4.49
CA MET A 61 -1.71 6.91 -5.36
C MET A 61 -1.95 6.29 -6.73
N THR A 62 -0.93 5.64 -7.31
CA THR A 62 -0.98 5.17 -8.70
C THR A 62 -1.29 3.67 -8.84
N GLY A 63 -1.05 2.87 -7.80
CA GLY A 63 -1.04 1.40 -7.90
C GLY A 63 0.14 0.85 -8.69
N LYS A 64 1.09 1.70 -9.15
CA LYS A 64 2.28 1.33 -9.92
C LYS A 64 3.54 1.45 -9.05
N PRO A 65 4.57 0.62 -9.24
CA PRO A 65 5.80 0.76 -8.49
C PRO A 65 6.60 2.00 -8.93
N ALA A 66 7.05 2.79 -7.95
CA ALA A 66 8.19 3.67 -8.13
C ALA A 66 9.47 2.92 -7.80
N ALA A 67 10.59 3.31 -8.42
CA ALA A 67 11.91 2.83 -8.04
C ALA A 67 12.52 3.70 -6.94
N THR A 68 13.33 3.09 -6.07
CA THR A 68 14.27 3.79 -5.18
C THR A 68 15.70 3.41 -5.56
N LEU A 69 16.65 4.31 -5.32
CA LEU A 69 18.08 4.03 -5.49
C LEU A 69 18.82 4.41 -4.20
N LEU A 70 19.32 3.39 -3.49
CA LEU A 70 19.89 3.49 -2.15
C LEU A 70 21.36 3.11 -2.16
N HIS A 71 22.17 3.81 -1.34
CA HIS A 71 23.62 3.62 -1.28
C HIS A 71 24.02 2.51 -0.30
N LEU A 72 24.30 1.34 -0.83
CA LEU A 72 24.80 0.16 -0.12
C LEU A 72 23.98 -0.21 1.14
N GLY A 73 24.61 -0.90 2.08
CA GLY A 73 23.96 -1.32 3.33
C GLY A 73 23.51 -0.18 4.24
N PRO A 74 24.33 0.87 4.46
CA PRO A 74 23.88 2.05 5.21
C PRO A 74 22.65 2.71 4.60
N GLY A 75 22.60 2.86 3.26
CA GLY A 75 21.42 3.40 2.58
C GLY A 75 20.20 2.51 2.69
N MET A 76 20.37 1.19 2.56
CA MET A 76 19.30 0.23 2.83
C MET A 76 18.78 0.36 4.25
N ALA A 77 19.69 0.42 5.25
CA ALA A 77 19.33 0.55 6.66
C ALA A 77 18.54 1.84 6.96
N ASN A 78 18.94 2.97 6.38
CA ASN A 78 18.24 4.25 6.49
C ASN A 78 16.82 4.20 5.90
N GLY A 79 16.60 3.42 4.83
CA GLY A 79 15.31 3.26 4.17
C GLY A 79 14.32 2.33 4.90
N ILE A 80 14.78 1.48 5.81
CA ILE A 80 14.01 0.35 6.39
C ILE A 80 12.71 0.81 7.08
N ALA A 81 12.72 1.91 7.81
CA ALA A 81 11.53 2.37 8.54
C ALA A 81 10.33 2.59 7.61
N ASN A 82 10.54 3.26 6.47
CA ASN A 82 9.48 3.48 5.50
C ASN A 82 9.24 2.28 4.57
N LEU A 83 10.23 1.43 4.32
CA LEU A 83 9.99 0.11 3.72
C LEU A 83 9.05 -0.74 4.60
N HIS A 84 9.18 -0.66 5.93
CA HIS A 84 8.23 -1.32 6.84
C HIS A 84 6.80 -0.80 6.65
N ASN A 85 6.61 0.52 6.57
CA ASN A 85 5.31 1.13 6.31
C ASN A 85 4.75 0.70 4.94
N ALA A 86 5.56 0.78 3.88
CA ALA A 86 5.19 0.38 2.51
C ALA A 86 4.82 -1.12 2.43
N ARG A 87 5.58 -1.98 3.12
CA ARG A 87 5.25 -3.41 3.23
C ARG A 87 3.87 -3.64 3.85
N ARG A 88 3.56 -2.94 4.95
CA ARG A 88 2.26 -3.03 5.63
C ARG A 88 1.12 -2.44 4.81
N ALA A 89 1.42 -1.50 3.93
CA ALA A 89 0.47 -0.93 2.97
C ALA A 89 0.26 -1.82 1.73
N ASN A 90 1.10 -2.84 1.53
CA ASN A 90 1.21 -3.58 0.27
C ASN A 90 1.45 -2.65 -0.93
N THR A 91 2.26 -1.63 -0.74
CA THR A 91 2.62 -0.68 -1.79
C THR A 91 3.61 -1.35 -2.76
N PRO A 92 3.34 -1.35 -4.07
CA PRO A 92 4.30 -1.80 -5.06
C PRO A 92 5.51 -0.86 -5.10
N MET A 93 6.73 -1.43 -4.98
CA MET A 93 7.97 -0.66 -4.98
C MET A 93 9.14 -1.49 -5.49
N ILE A 94 9.99 -0.92 -6.35
CA ILE A 94 11.26 -1.50 -6.76
C ILE A 94 12.36 -0.82 -5.98
N ASN A 95 12.98 -1.53 -5.05
CA ASN A 95 14.05 -1.01 -4.21
C ASN A 95 15.41 -1.45 -4.79
N ILE A 96 16.10 -0.54 -5.47
CA ILE A 96 17.44 -0.78 -6.03
C ILE A 96 18.46 -0.34 -4.99
N VAL A 97 19.34 -1.27 -4.61
CA VAL A 97 20.41 -1.01 -3.65
C VAL A 97 21.75 -1.29 -4.35
N GLY A 98 22.59 -0.28 -4.46
CA GLY A 98 23.94 -0.47 -4.97
C GLY A 98 24.79 -1.33 -4.03
N ASN A 99 25.79 -1.99 -4.57
CA ASN A 99 26.77 -2.74 -3.81
C ASN A 99 28.15 -2.58 -4.43
N HIS A 100 29.19 -2.96 -3.68
CA HIS A 100 30.54 -3.09 -4.24
C HIS A 100 30.55 -4.07 -5.43
N PRO A 101 31.49 -3.93 -6.37
CA PRO A 101 31.76 -4.96 -7.37
C PRO A 101 32.00 -6.32 -6.72
N ASN A 102 31.52 -7.40 -7.33
CA ASN A 102 31.64 -8.75 -6.76
C ASN A 102 33.09 -9.12 -6.35
N PHE A 103 34.08 -8.71 -7.14
CA PHE A 103 35.48 -8.94 -6.82
C PHE A 103 36.00 -8.13 -5.60
N HIS A 104 35.28 -7.09 -5.18
CA HIS A 104 35.66 -6.19 -4.09
C HIS A 104 35.01 -6.53 -2.75
N VAL A 105 33.84 -7.17 -2.76
CA VAL A 105 33.10 -7.51 -1.54
C VAL A 105 33.92 -8.29 -0.53
N GLY A 106 34.78 -9.20 -1.00
CA GLY A 106 35.62 -10.04 -0.13
C GLY A 106 36.70 -9.28 0.66
N TYR A 107 36.96 -8.00 0.33
CA TYR A 107 37.94 -7.17 1.05
C TYR A 107 37.35 -6.46 2.28
N ASP A 108 36.07 -6.58 2.54
CA ASP A 108 35.37 -5.96 3.66
C ASP A 108 35.65 -4.45 3.80
N ALA A 109 35.54 -3.74 2.67
CA ALA A 109 35.72 -2.28 2.63
C ALA A 109 34.70 -1.57 3.56
N PRO A 110 34.95 -0.32 4.01
CA PRO A 110 34.20 0.35 5.08
C PRO A 110 32.67 0.38 4.92
N LEU A 111 32.15 0.32 3.69
CA LEU A 111 30.70 0.28 3.41
C LEU A 111 30.15 -1.12 3.13
N THR A 112 30.99 -2.14 3.19
CA THR A 112 30.56 -3.53 2.99
C THR A 112 29.62 -3.94 4.13
N SER A 113 28.50 -4.56 3.78
CA SER A 113 27.56 -5.14 4.72
C SER A 113 26.70 -6.22 4.05
N ASN A 114 26.09 -7.08 4.85
CA ASN A 114 25.18 -8.10 4.34
C ASN A 114 23.80 -7.50 4.02
N ILE A 115 23.69 -6.91 2.82
CA ILE A 115 22.49 -6.23 2.36
C ILE A 115 21.31 -7.21 2.20
N ASP A 116 21.59 -8.45 1.77
CA ASP A 116 20.57 -9.51 1.65
C ASP A 116 19.80 -9.72 2.95
N THR A 117 20.53 -9.80 4.06
CA THR A 117 19.90 -9.99 5.38
C THR A 117 19.03 -8.81 5.77
N LEU A 118 19.45 -7.59 5.46
CA LEU A 118 18.67 -6.38 5.71
C LEU A 118 17.40 -6.35 4.85
N ALA A 119 17.51 -6.67 3.57
CA ALA A 119 16.44 -6.57 2.59
C ALA A 119 15.39 -7.68 2.72
N ARG A 120 15.80 -8.88 3.10
CA ARG A 120 14.97 -10.10 3.11
C ARG A 120 13.67 -9.95 3.91
N ASN A 121 13.70 -9.23 5.02
CA ASN A 121 12.52 -9.03 5.89
C ASN A 121 11.49 -8.03 5.32
N PHE A 122 11.85 -7.29 4.28
CA PHE A 122 11.03 -6.23 3.71
C PHE A 122 10.65 -6.47 2.25
N SER A 123 11.14 -7.57 1.66
CA SER A 123 11.00 -7.83 0.23
C SER A 123 10.23 -9.12 -0.03
N CYS A 124 9.24 -9.07 -0.92
CA CYS A 124 8.57 -10.25 -1.44
C CYS A 124 9.40 -10.95 -2.53
N TRP A 125 10.34 -10.22 -3.14
CA TRP A 125 11.29 -10.69 -4.13
C TRP A 125 12.65 -10.05 -3.88
N LEU A 126 13.71 -10.83 -3.95
CA LEU A 126 15.08 -10.38 -3.68
C LEU A 126 16.05 -11.03 -4.66
N LYS A 127 16.88 -10.21 -5.30
CA LYS A 127 17.94 -10.65 -6.21
C LYS A 127 19.23 -9.90 -5.90
N SER A 128 20.36 -10.63 -5.79
CA SER A 128 21.66 -10.06 -5.42
C SER A 128 22.84 -10.53 -6.26
N ASP A 129 22.62 -11.44 -7.20
CA ASP A 129 23.65 -12.05 -8.03
C ASP A 129 23.53 -11.68 -9.52
N SER A 130 22.97 -10.49 -9.81
CA SER A 130 22.83 -9.98 -11.16
C SER A 130 24.20 -9.70 -11.80
N THR A 131 24.31 -10.02 -13.08
CA THR A 131 25.43 -9.64 -13.93
C THR A 131 24.97 -8.58 -14.94
N ALA A 132 25.89 -7.96 -15.65
CA ALA A 132 25.55 -7.00 -16.71
C ALA A 132 24.62 -7.59 -17.78
N SER A 133 24.71 -8.90 -18.04
CA SER A 133 23.88 -9.60 -19.02
C SER A 133 22.48 -9.97 -18.49
N THR A 134 22.28 -10.12 -17.18
CA THR A 134 21.00 -10.50 -16.58
C THR A 134 20.24 -9.32 -15.97
N LEU A 135 20.93 -8.23 -15.64
CA LEU A 135 20.41 -7.09 -14.87
C LEU A 135 19.12 -6.50 -15.45
N ALA A 136 19.02 -6.41 -16.77
CA ALA A 136 17.83 -5.90 -17.45
C ALA A 136 16.61 -6.84 -17.24
N GLN A 137 16.81 -8.16 -17.36
CA GLN A 137 15.75 -9.14 -17.12
C GLN A 137 15.37 -9.17 -15.63
N ASP A 138 16.34 -9.11 -14.73
CA ASP A 138 16.10 -9.05 -13.28
C ASP A 138 15.26 -7.81 -12.91
N GLY A 139 15.43 -6.69 -13.65
CA GLY A 139 14.60 -5.50 -13.52
C GLY A 139 13.14 -5.74 -13.95
N ALA A 140 12.91 -6.44 -15.06
CA ALA A 140 11.55 -6.82 -15.50
C ALA A 140 10.89 -7.79 -14.52
N ASP A 141 11.66 -8.72 -13.96
CA ASP A 141 11.19 -9.69 -12.95
C ASP A 141 10.83 -8.97 -11.64
N ALA A 142 11.66 -8.03 -11.20
CA ALA A 142 11.40 -7.19 -10.02
C ALA A 142 10.10 -6.41 -10.19
N PHE A 143 9.90 -5.75 -11.35
CA PHE A 143 8.66 -5.05 -11.66
C PHE A 143 7.45 -5.98 -11.55
N THR A 144 7.51 -7.15 -12.17
CA THR A 144 6.41 -8.13 -12.16
C THR A 144 6.11 -8.62 -10.76
N ALA A 145 7.16 -8.84 -9.94
CA ALA A 145 7.03 -9.27 -8.55
C ALA A 145 6.27 -8.23 -7.69
N THR A 146 6.46 -6.92 -7.95
CA THR A 146 5.73 -5.88 -7.21
C THR A 146 4.24 -5.84 -7.49
N LEU A 147 3.78 -6.43 -8.58
CA LEU A 147 2.37 -6.45 -8.97
C LEU A 147 1.64 -7.72 -8.49
N ARG A 148 2.38 -8.67 -7.92
CA ARG A 148 1.80 -9.87 -7.28
C ARG A 148 1.54 -9.56 -5.82
N GLN A 149 0.28 -9.51 -5.44
CA GLN A 149 -0.05 -9.56 -4.03
C GLN A 149 0.12 -11.00 -3.54
N THR A 150 0.78 -11.17 -2.41
CA THR A 150 1.02 -12.47 -1.80
C THR A 150 0.50 -12.50 -0.38
N SER A 151 -0.12 -13.60 0.00
CA SER A 151 -0.49 -13.86 1.40
C SER A 151 0.76 -13.88 2.28
N GLY A 152 0.59 -13.40 3.49
CA GLY A 152 1.70 -13.22 4.41
C GLY A 152 2.20 -11.78 4.46
N SER A 153 3.07 -11.48 5.37
CA SER A 153 3.44 -10.12 5.73
C SER A 153 4.55 -9.48 4.88
N LEU A 154 4.86 -10.02 3.69
CA LEU A 154 6.01 -9.55 2.90
C LEU A 154 5.71 -8.30 2.05
N GLY A 155 4.43 -7.97 1.81
CA GLY A 155 4.05 -6.82 0.99
C GLY A 155 4.39 -6.99 -0.50
N GLN A 156 4.61 -5.88 -1.20
CA GLN A 156 4.86 -5.84 -2.65
C GLN A 156 6.16 -5.10 -2.99
N ILE A 157 7.19 -5.23 -2.18
CA ILE A 157 8.51 -4.62 -2.41
C ILE A 157 9.43 -5.64 -3.06
N ALA A 158 9.94 -5.34 -4.25
CA ALA A 158 11.00 -6.10 -4.90
C ALA A 158 12.34 -5.40 -4.68
N THR A 159 13.31 -6.06 -4.09
CA THR A 159 14.66 -5.50 -3.89
C THR A 159 15.66 -6.14 -4.85
N LEU A 160 16.35 -5.29 -5.61
CA LEU A 160 17.43 -5.64 -6.49
C LEU A 160 18.74 -5.07 -5.93
N ILE A 161 19.60 -5.94 -5.40
CA ILE A 161 20.93 -5.59 -4.92
C ILE A 161 21.89 -5.73 -6.10
N MET A 162 22.49 -4.61 -6.52
CA MET A 162 23.23 -4.52 -7.75
C MET A 162 24.71 -4.24 -7.47
N GLY A 163 25.57 -5.20 -7.79
CA GLY A 163 27.02 -4.96 -7.83
C GLY A 163 27.38 -3.90 -8.88
N ALA A 164 28.31 -3.00 -8.55
CA ALA A 164 28.73 -1.95 -9.46
C ALA A 164 29.28 -2.50 -10.80
N ASP A 165 29.89 -3.69 -10.80
CA ASP A 165 30.36 -4.40 -12.00
C ASP A 165 29.20 -4.84 -12.93
N ALA A 166 28.03 -5.17 -12.40
CA ALA A 166 26.84 -5.40 -13.21
C ALA A 166 26.34 -4.10 -13.87
N ALA A 167 26.49 -2.96 -13.20
CA ALA A 167 26.07 -1.67 -13.72
C ALA A 167 26.95 -1.16 -14.88
N TRP A 168 28.27 -1.23 -14.74
CA TRP A 168 29.17 -0.73 -15.78
C TRP A 168 29.52 -1.74 -16.89
N GLY A 169 29.27 -3.04 -16.64
CA GLY A 169 29.55 -4.12 -17.58
C GLY A 169 28.70 -4.01 -18.86
N GLU A 170 29.16 -4.67 -19.91
CA GLU A 170 28.45 -4.68 -21.20
C GLU A 170 27.18 -5.54 -21.16
N SER A 171 26.07 -4.97 -21.62
CA SER A 171 24.77 -5.60 -21.71
C SER A 171 24.29 -5.69 -23.16
N ALA A 172 23.52 -6.72 -23.47
CA ALA A 172 22.87 -6.88 -24.79
C ALA A 172 21.77 -5.81 -25.06
N GLY A 173 21.31 -5.11 -24.03
CA GLY A 173 20.26 -4.10 -24.11
C GLY A 173 19.10 -4.35 -23.15
N PRO A 174 18.01 -3.56 -23.26
CA PRO A 174 16.85 -3.69 -22.40
C PRO A 174 16.13 -5.02 -22.60
N ALA A 175 15.59 -5.57 -21.53
CA ALA A 175 14.70 -6.72 -21.57
C ALA A 175 13.26 -6.29 -21.93
N LYS A 176 12.49 -7.23 -22.47
CA LYS A 176 11.06 -7.00 -22.71
C LYS A 176 10.29 -7.11 -21.39
N PRO A 177 9.25 -6.28 -21.18
CA PRO A 177 8.35 -6.44 -20.05
C PRO A 177 7.74 -7.84 -20.01
N ASN A 178 7.65 -8.41 -18.82
CA ASN A 178 6.94 -9.68 -18.61
C ASN A 178 5.42 -9.49 -18.75
N ALA A 179 4.70 -10.59 -18.94
CA ALA A 179 3.24 -10.58 -18.84
C ALA A 179 2.80 -10.20 -17.42
N LEU A 180 1.83 -9.30 -17.32
CA LEU A 180 1.32 -8.85 -16.02
C LEU A 180 0.55 -9.99 -15.34
N PRO A 181 0.76 -10.20 -14.02
CA PRO A 181 0.02 -11.20 -13.28
C PRO A 181 -1.46 -10.82 -13.19
N GLN A 182 -2.34 -11.80 -13.39
CA GLN A 182 -3.76 -11.63 -13.12
C GLN A 182 -4.07 -12.17 -11.72
N ARG A 183 -5.02 -11.54 -11.03
CA ARG A 183 -5.50 -12.04 -9.75
C ARG A 183 -6.33 -13.30 -9.97
N PRO A 184 -6.11 -14.37 -9.17
CA PRO A 184 -6.97 -15.54 -9.24
C PRO A 184 -8.40 -15.19 -8.80
N LYS A 185 -9.35 -15.89 -9.36
CA LYS A 185 -10.75 -15.78 -8.94
C LYS A 185 -11.03 -16.72 -7.77
N VAL A 186 -11.91 -16.28 -6.91
CA VAL A 186 -12.40 -17.09 -5.78
C VAL A 186 -13.23 -18.28 -6.27
N ASP A 187 -13.11 -19.42 -5.60
CA ASP A 187 -13.93 -20.59 -5.86
C ASP A 187 -15.43 -20.28 -5.66
N GLU A 188 -16.27 -20.89 -6.51
CA GLU A 188 -17.71 -20.74 -6.42
C GLU A 188 -18.29 -21.22 -5.08
N THR A 189 -17.67 -22.26 -4.48
CA THR A 189 -18.04 -22.78 -3.17
C THR A 189 -17.93 -21.73 -2.06
N ALA A 190 -16.89 -20.91 -2.07
CA ALA A 190 -16.71 -19.82 -1.09
C ALA A 190 -17.78 -18.72 -1.26
N ILE A 191 -18.12 -18.38 -2.50
CA ILE A 191 -19.24 -17.45 -2.80
C ILE A 191 -20.54 -17.99 -2.27
N GLU A 192 -20.84 -19.28 -2.51
CA GLU A 192 -22.06 -19.93 -2.05
C GLU A 192 -22.14 -20.01 -0.53
N GLU A 193 -21.05 -20.33 0.15
CA GLU A 193 -20.98 -20.39 1.60
C GLU A 193 -21.29 -19.03 2.23
N VAL A 194 -20.64 -17.96 1.74
CA VAL A 194 -20.90 -16.60 2.22
C VAL A 194 -22.34 -16.17 1.88
N ALA A 195 -22.83 -16.46 0.67
CA ALA A 195 -24.18 -16.14 0.29
C ALA A 195 -25.23 -16.82 1.20
N LYS A 196 -25.03 -18.11 1.51
CA LYS A 196 -25.89 -18.84 2.47
C LYS A 196 -25.83 -18.25 3.86
N LEU A 197 -24.62 -17.89 4.33
CA LEU A 197 -24.43 -17.28 5.65
C LEU A 197 -25.17 -15.94 5.76
N VAL A 198 -24.97 -15.06 4.80
CA VAL A 198 -25.60 -13.73 4.76
C VAL A 198 -27.13 -13.84 4.60
N SER A 199 -27.61 -14.80 3.81
CA SER A 199 -29.05 -15.02 3.58
C SER A 199 -29.80 -15.62 4.77
N LYS A 200 -29.12 -16.32 5.68
CA LYS A 200 -29.73 -16.86 6.91
C LYS A 200 -30.22 -15.77 7.87
N GLY A 201 -29.79 -14.56 7.66
CA GLY A 201 -30.01 -13.44 8.57
C GLY A 201 -28.96 -13.37 9.66
N GLY A 202 -29.17 -12.48 10.62
CA GLY A 202 -28.17 -12.12 11.62
C GLY A 202 -27.40 -10.86 11.23
N LYS A 203 -26.82 -10.18 12.22
CA LYS A 203 -26.08 -8.93 11.99
C LYS A 203 -24.75 -9.23 11.34
N THR A 204 -24.63 -8.95 10.05
CA THR A 204 -23.43 -9.19 9.24
C THR A 204 -22.66 -7.90 9.01
N ALA A 205 -21.32 -7.98 9.07
CA ALA A 205 -20.41 -6.94 8.65
C ALA A 205 -19.39 -7.48 7.63
N PHE A 206 -19.01 -6.64 6.68
CA PHE A 206 -17.91 -6.89 5.75
C PHE A 206 -16.73 -6.00 6.15
N LEU A 207 -15.55 -6.59 6.30
CA LEU A 207 -14.29 -5.87 6.48
C LEU A 207 -13.54 -5.89 5.14
N LEU A 208 -13.45 -4.71 4.52
CA LEU A 208 -12.88 -4.54 3.19
C LEU A 208 -11.47 -3.96 3.32
N GLU A 209 -10.47 -4.66 2.81
CA GLU A 209 -9.08 -4.21 2.84
C GLU A 209 -8.40 -4.42 1.48
N HIS A 210 -7.29 -3.73 1.25
CA HIS A 210 -6.48 -3.81 0.03
C HIS A 210 -7.33 -3.60 -1.25
N ASN A 211 -7.37 -4.58 -2.17
CA ASN A 211 -8.15 -4.47 -3.41
C ASN A 211 -9.67 -4.45 -3.18
N ALA A 212 -10.15 -4.94 -2.04
CA ALA A 212 -11.55 -4.81 -1.66
C ALA A 212 -11.92 -3.39 -1.24
N ALA A 213 -10.93 -2.52 -0.93
CA ALA A 213 -11.14 -1.11 -0.65
C ALA A 213 -11.11 -0.22 -1.92
N GLU A 214 -10.98 -0.81 -3.10
CA GLU A 214 -11.14 -0.11 -4.36
C GLU A 214 -12.61 0.25 -4.62
N GLN A 215 -12.85 1.37 -5.31
CA GLN A 215 -14.22 1.91 -5.51
C GLN A 215 -15.17 0.90 -6.18
N SER A 216 -14.70 0.07 -7.11
CA SER A 216 -15.48 -0.98 -7.77
C SER A 216 -15.96 -2.04 -6.78
N ALA A 217 -15.04 -2.59 -6.00
CA ALA A 217 -15.32 -3.60 -4.98
C ALA A 217 -16.24 -3.04 -3.88
N MET A 218 -15.94 -1.84 -3.39
CA MET A 218 -16.79 -1.17 -2.39
C MET A 218 -18.20 -0.90 -2.92
N SER A 219 -18.38 -0.58 -4.21
CA SER A 219 -19.70 -0.39 -4.80
C SER A 219 -20.52 -1.69 -4.79
N ALA A 220 -19.91 -2.82 -5.12
CA ALA A 220 -20.55 -4.13 -5.03
C ALA A 220 -20.91 -4.48 -3.58
N ALA A 221 -20.00 -4.27 -2.64
CA ALA A 221 -20.23 -4.48 -1.21
C ALA A 221 -21.37 -3.58 -0.67
N SER A 222 -21.44 -2.32 -1.12
CA SER A 222 -22.49 -1.39 -0.72
C SER A 222 -23.87 -1.83 -1.21
N ARG A 223 -23.98 -2.36 -2.43
CA ARG A 223 -25.24 -2.95 -2.93
C ARG A 223 -25.67 -4.15 -2.08
N ILE A 224 -24.72 -5.01 -1.71
CA ILE A 224 -24.99 -6.14 -0.81
C ILE A 224 -25.45 -5.61 0.55
N ALA A 225 -24.72 -4.65 1.12
CA ALA A 225 -25.06 -4.05 2.42
C ALA A 225 -26.46 -3.42 2.43
N SER A 226 -26.81 -2.67 1.39
CA SER A 226 -28.14 -2.07 1.23
C SER A 226 -29.25 -3.12 1.15
N LYS A 227 -29.01 -4.25 0.48
CA LYS A 227 -29.97 -5.33 0.33
C LYS A 227 -30.15 -6.14 1.60
N MET A 228 -29.04 -6.44 2.28
CA MET A 228 -29.02 -7.40 3.39
C MET A 228 -29.00 -6.74 4.77
N GLY A 229 -28.92 -5.41 4.85
CA GLY A 229 -28.78 -4.69 6.11
C GLY A 229 -27.44 -4.89 6.79
N SER A 230 -26.39 -5.17 6.01
CA SER A 230 -25.05 -5.40 6.52
C SER A 230 -24.29 -4.08 6.74
N LYS A 231 -23.26 -4.11 7.61
CA LYS A 231 -22.33 -2.98 7.79
C LYS A 231 -21.09 -3.17 6.93
N LEU A 232 -20.48 -2.05 6.53
CA LEU A 232 -19.19 -2.03 5.82
C LEU A 232 -18.15 -1.37 6.69
N PHE A 233 -17.02 -2.04 6.87
CA PHE A 233 -15.86 -1.50 7.58
C PHE A 233 -14.61 -1.58 6.71
N ASN A 234 -13.75 -0.58 6.86
CA ASN A 234 -12.36 -0.61 6.44
C ASN A 234 -11.47 -0.86 7.67
N GLY A 235 -10.27 -1.37 7.48
CA GLY A 235 -9.32 -1.60 8.56
C GLY A 235 -8.91 -0.31 9.28
N THR A 236 -8.22 -0.46 10.41
CA THR A 236 -7.77 0.67 11.24
C THR A 236 -6.70 1.53 10.52
N PHE A 237 -5.84 0.90 9.71
CA PHE A 237 -4.75 1.57 9.01
C PHE A 237 -4.75 1.22 7.51
N PRO A 238 -5.79 1.62 6.77
CA PRO A 238 -5.83 1.37 5.33
C PRO A 238 -4.70 2.14 4.63
N ALA A 239 -4.15 1.56 3.57
CA ALA A 239 -3.11 2.22 2.78
C ALA A 239 -3.58 3.55 2.20
N ARG A 240 -4.84 3.57 1.70
CA ARG A 240 -5.53 4.73 1.16
C ARG A 240 -7.03 4.62 1.42
N VAL A 241 -7.65 5.72 1.78
CA VAL A 241 -9.11 5.87 1.85
C VAL A 241 -9.50 7.14 1.12
N ASP A 242 -10.40 7.01 0.17
CA ASP A 242 -10.99 8.14 -0.52
C ASP A 242 -12.31 8.54 0.15
N GLY A 243 -12.45 9.81 0.45
CA GLY A 243 -13.64 10.40 1.05
C GLY A 243 -14.23 11.52 0.19
N GLY A 244 -15.36 12.04 0.64
CA GLY A 244 -16.08 13.13 -0.02
C GLY A 244 -17.25 12.67 -0.90
N PRO A 245 -18.03 13.62 -1.41
CA PRO A 245 -19.24 13.35 -2.19
C PRO A 245 -18.98 12.42 -3.37
N GLY A 246 -19.85 11.41 -3.54
CA GLY A 246 -19.75 10.43 -4.63
C GLY A 246 -18.78 9.26 -4.35
N ARG A 247 -18.11 9.24 -3.21
CA ARG A 247 -17.36 8.07 -2.73
C ARG A 247 -18.26 7.15 -1.92
N VAL A 248 -18.04 5.83 -2.02
CA VAL A 248 -18.85 4.85 -1.28
C VAL A 248 -18.66 5.06 0.22
N GLU A 249 -19.78 5.11 0.94
CA GLU A 249 -19.78 5.28 2.39
C GLU A 249 -19.30 4.01 3.07
N ILE A 250 -18.24 4.12 3.88
CA ILE A 250 -17.63 3.05 4.64
C ILE A 250 -17.13 3.57 5.98
N GLU A 251 -17.35 2.81 7.04
CA GLU A 251 -16.80 3.11 8.36
C GLU A 251 -15.37 2.59 8.47
N ARG A 252 -14.48 3.36 9.09
CA ARG A 252 -13.13 2.92 9.43
C ARG A 252 -13.12 2.40 10.86
N LEU A 253 -12.53 1.21 11.08
CA LEU A 253 -12.32 0.70 12.43
C LEU A 253 -11.43 1.65 13.24
N PRO A 254 -11.81 1.99 14.48
CA PRO A 254 -11.06 2.92 15.31
C PRO A 254 -9.72 2.32 15.78
N TYR A 255 -8.89 3.17 16.45
CA TYR A 255 -7.55 2.77 16.87
C TYR A 255 -7.55 1.90 18.13
N PHE A 256 -8.33 2.26 19.15
CA PHE A 256 -8.31 1.56 20.42
C PHE A 256 -9.13 0.27 20.38
N PRO A 257 -8.63 -0.83 20.96
CA PRO A 257 -9.30 -2.14 20.92
C PRO A 257 -10.72 -2.12 21.43
N GLU A 258 -10.98 -1.38 22.51
CA GLU A 258 -12.30 -1.25 23.13
C GLU A 258 -13.29 -0.58 22.17
N GLN A 259 -12.83 0.38 21.39
CA GLN A 259 -13.64 1.07 20.39
C GLN A 259 -13.92 0.17 19.19
N VAL A 260 -12.95 -0.67 18.76
CA VAL A 260 -13.15 -1.67 17.70
C VAL A 260 -14.20 -2.68 18.13
N LEU A 261 -14.06 -3.26 19.33
CA LEU A 261 -15.04 -4.18 19.89
C LEU A 261 -16.43 -3.51 20.05
N GLY A 262 -16.45 -2.22 20.38
CA GLY A 262 -17.67 -1.41 20.43
C GLY A 262 -18.33 -1.23 19.07
N ALA A 263 -17.56 -0.92 18.02
CA ALA A 263 -18.04 -0.78 16.64
C ALA A 263 -18.62 -2.11 16.08
N LEU A 264 -17.96 -3.22 16.43
CA LEU A 264 -18.37 -4.56 16.02
C LEU A 264 -19.40 -5.19 16.99
N LYS A 265 -19.83 -4.50 18.03
CA LYS A 265 -20.77 -5.05 19.03
C LYS A 265 -22.05 -5.55 18.39
N GLY A 266 -22.38 -6.80 18.67
CA GLY A 266 -23.60 -7.47 18.19
C GLY A 266 -23.51 -7.91 16.72
N ILE A 267 -22.35 -7.80 16.06
CA ILE A 267 -22.09 -8.48 14.78
C ILE A 267 -21.96 -9.98 15.05
N GLU A 268 -22.77 -10.75 14.34
CA GLU A 268 -22.81 -12.21 14.43
C GLU A 268 -21.97 -12.87 13.36
N ASN A 269 -21.83 -12.21 12.18
CA ASN A 269 -21.03 -12.68 11.06
C ASN A 269 -20.10 -11.59 10.59
N LEU A 270 -18.79 -11.83 10.61
CA LEU A 270 -17.77 -10.94 10.07
C LEU A 270 -17.17 -11.58 8.81
N ILE A 271 -17.41 -10.95 7.67
CA ILE A 271 -16.89 -11.40 6.36
C ILE A 271 -15.63 -10.63 6.05
N LEU A 272 -14.49 -11.36 5.94
CA LEU A 272 -13.20 -10.79 5.56
C LEU A 272 -13.08 -10.77 4.04
N VAL A 273 -12.75 -9.61 3.46
CA VAL A 273 -12.58 -9.43 2.03
C VAL A 273 -11.24 -8.73 1.79
N GLY A 274 -10.28 -9.47 1.26
CA GLY A 274 -8.94 -8.99 0.96
C GLY A 274 -8.02 -8.77 2.18
N GLY A 275 -8.52 -9.00 3.39
CA GLY A 275 -7.81 -8.70 4.64
C GLY A 275 -7.79 -9.83 5.64
N GLU A 276 -7.26 -9.52 6.82
CA GLU A 276 -7.11 -10.43 7.94
C GLU A 276 -8.03 -10.03 9.11
N ILE A 277 -8.09 -10.90 10.13
CA ILE A 277 -8.79 -10.62 11.38
C ILE A 277 -8.22 -9.34 12.02
N PRO A 278 -9.06 -8.37 12.44
CA PRO A 278 -8.58 -7.18 13.12
C PRO A 278 -7.80 -7.52 14.38
N ALA A 279 -6.60 -6.96 14.52
CA ALA A 279 -5.74 -7.16 15.68
C ALA A 279 -5.43 -5.84 16.40
N SER A 280 -5.23 -5.91 17.71
CA SER A 280 -4.74 -4.78 18.50
C SER A 280 -3.38 -4.33 18.00
N PHE A 281 -3.17 -3.02 17.90
CA PHE A 281 -1.86 -2.46 17.53
C PHE A 281 -0.79 -2.80 18.59
N PHE A 282 -1.15 -2.67 19.84
CA PHE A 282 -0.35 -3.11 20.99
C PHE A 282 -1.14 -4.11 21.84
N ALA A 283 -0.41 -4.97 22.54
CA ALA A 283 -1.01 -5.82 23.56
C ALA A 283 -1.32 -5.01 24.83
N TYR A 284 -2.55 -5.13 25.31
CA TYR A 284 -2.98 -4.52 26.55
C TYR A 284 -3.45 -5.59 27.54
N LYS A 285 -3.22 -5.34 28.83
CA LYS A 285 -3.69 -6.24 29.87
C LYS A 285 -5.21 -6.38 29.82
N ASN A 286 -5.72 -7.60 29.83
CA ASN A 286 -7.15 -7.92 29.78
C ASN A 286 -7.88 -7.52 28.47
N THR A 287 -7.13 -7.28 27.39
CA THR A 287 -7.71 -7.03 26.08
C THR A 287 -7.30 -8.15 25.11
N PRO A 288 -8.21 -8.71 24.32
CA PRO A 288 -7.86 -9.75 23.36
C PRO A 288 -6.95 -9.19 22.25
N GLY A 289 -6.02 -10.00 21.76
CA GLY A 289 -5.15 -9.62 20.63
C GLY A 289 -5.91 -9.56 19.30
N GLN A 290 -6.88 -10.47 19.11
CA GLN A 290 -7.82 -10.43 17.98
C GLN A 290 -9.11 -9.75 18.40
N LEU A 291 -9.55 -8.79 17.58
CA LEU A 291 -10.66 -7.89 17.92
C LEU A 291 -11.96 -8.37 17.28
N ILE A 292 -12.43 -9.52 17.75
CA ILE A 292 -13.67 -10.17 17.31
C ILE A 292 -14.62 -10.22 18.51
N PRO A 293 -15.93 -9.85 18.34
CA PRO A 293 -16.91 -10.04 19.39
C PRO A 293 -17.08 -11.52 19.75
N GLU A 294 -17.36 -11.79 21.01
CA GLU A 294 -17.67 -13.15 21.47
C GLU A 294 -18.85 -13.74 20.69
N GLY A 295 -18.70 -14.98 20.24
CA GLY A 295 -19.71 -15.68 19.44
C GLY A 295 -19.82 -15.23 17.97
N CYS A 296 -19.04 -14.27 17.52
CA CYS A 296 -19.03 -13.84 16.12
C CYS A 296 -18.34 -14.88 15.22
N GLN A 297 -19.05 -15.35 14.19
CA GLN A 297 -18.49 -16.22 13.16
C GLN A 297 -17.67 -15.38 12.17
N VAL A 298 -16.40 -15.75 11.96
CA VAL A 298 -15.54 -15.11 10.97
C VAL A 298 -15.44 -16.01 9.74
N THR A 299 -15.70 -15.46 8.57
CA THR A 299 -15.64 -16.17 7.29
C THR A 299 -14.86 -15.32 6.29
N ARG A 300 -13.93 -15.92 5.55
CA ARG A 300 -13.17 -15.24 4.52
C ARG A 300 -13.86 -15.44 3.17
N LEU A 301 -14.17 -14.33 2.49
CA LEU A 301 -14.64 -14.34 1.11
C LEU A 301 -13.45 -14.35 0.13
N THR A 302 -12.48 -13.46 0.36
CA THR A 302 -11.25 -13.42 -0.46
C THR A 302 -10.01 -13.27 0.40
N SER A 303 -8.91 -13.85 -0.05
CA SER A 303 -7.56 -13.48 0.39
C SER A 303 -7.12 -12.17 -0.28
N ILE A 304 -5.97 -11.64 0.11
CA ILE A 304 -5.37 -10.46 -0.53
C ILE A 304 -4.95 -10.74 -1.99
N GLU A 305 -4.66 -12.00 -2.33
CA GLU A 305 -4.20 -12.44 -3.65
C GLU A 305 -5.33 -12.44 -4.68
N GLU A 306 -6.55 -12.68 -4.23
CA GLU A 306 -7.71 -12.94 -5.08
C GLU A 306 -8.41 -11.65 -5.53
N ASP A 307 -9.18 -11.74 -6.60
CA ASP A 307 -9.97 -10.64 -7.16
C ASP A 307 -11.22 -10.37 -6.30
N ALA A 308 -11.12 -9.39 -5.40
CA ALA A 308 -12.21 -9.01 -4.51
C ALA A 308 -13.38 -8.37 -5.28
N THR A 309 -13.13 -7.68 -6.39
CA THR A 309 -14.19 -7.09 -7.21
C THR A 309 -15.03 -8.18 -7.87
N ASP A 310 -14.39 -9.15 -8.53
CA ASP A 310 -15.09 -10.32 -9.13
C ASP A 310 -15.89 -11.08 -8.05
N ALA A 311 -15.28 -11.32 -6.90
CA ALA A 311 -15.94 -12.06 -5.82
C ALA A 311 -17.17 -11.35 -5.26
N LEU A 312 -17.08 -10.04 -5.02
CA LEU A 312 -18.19 -9.24 -4.51
C LEU A 312 -19.32 -9.06 -5.56
N GLU A 313 -18.98 -8.93 -6.84
CA GLU A 313 -19.98 -8.88 -7.92
C GLU A 313 -20.74 -10.20 -8.01
N ARG A 314 -20.05 -11.34 -7.99
CA ARG A 314 -20.69 -12.68 -7.99
C ARG A 314 -21.53 -12.90 -6.73
N LEU A 315 -21.07 -12.43 -5.58
CA LEU A 315 -21.84 -12.48 -4.34
C LEU A 315 -23.08 -11.60 -4.43
N ALA A 316 -22.98 -10.41 -5.03
CA ALA A 316 -24.13 -9.53 -5.25
C ALA A 316 -25.17 -10.18 -6.17
N ASP A 317 -24.73 -10.88 -7.22
CA ASP A 317 -25.60 -11.69 -8.09
C ASP A 317 -26.36 -12.77 -7.30
N ARG A 318 -25.64 -13.57 -6.51
CA ARG A 318 -26.22 -14.64 -5.68
C ARG A 318 -27.25 -14.11 -4.70
N LEU A 319 -27.01 -12.94 -4.11
CA LEU A 319 -27.90 -12.27 -3.16
C LEU A 319 -28.98 -11.43 -3.84
N ARG A 320 -29.03 -11.37 -5.19
CA ARG A 320 -29.92 -10.52 -5.98
C ARG A 320 -29.82 -9.04 -5.58
N ALA A 321 -28.62 -8.58 -5.31
CA ALA A 321 -28.33 -7.22 -4.86
C ALA A 321 -27.89 -6.25 -5.98
N ASN A 322 -27.78 -6.69 -7.23
CA ASN A 322 -27.24 -5.90 -8.34
C ASN A 322 -27.95 -4.57 -8.58
N ASN A 323 -29.26 -4.52 -8.36
CA ASN A 323 -30.07 -3.32 -8.54
C ASN A 323 -30.30 -2.56 -7.22
N SER A 324 -29.65 -2.94 -6.13
CA SER A 324 -29.75 -2.24 -4.86
C SER A 324 -28.95 -0.93 -4.90
N PRO A 325 -29.37 0.12 -4.18
CA PRO A 325 -28.65 1.38 -4.17
C PRO A 325 -27.28 1.25 -3.55
N VAL A 326 -26.35 2.04 -4.05
CA VAL A 326 -25.03 2.26 -3.43
C VAL A 326 -25.16 3.45 -2.49
N SER A 327 -24.68 3.31 -1.24
CA SER A 327 -24.60 4.43 -0.30
C SER A 327 -23.33 5.24 -0.56
N TYR A 328 -23.50 6.52 -0.78
CA TYR A 328 -22.39 7.45 -1.03
C TYR A 328 -22.34 8.51 0.06
N PHE A 329 -21.13 8.97 0.37
CA PHE A 329 -20.98 10.16 1.19
C PHE A 329 -21.68 11.35 0.54
N GLY A 330 -22.50 12.03 1.34
CA GLY A 330 -23.10 13.31 0.96
C GLY A 330 -22.13 14.46 1.22
N GLN A 331 -22.49 15.65 0.75
CA GLN A 331 -21.76 16.88 1.08
C GLN A 331 -22.34 17.52 2.31
N LYS A 332 -21.50 17.86 3.29
CA LYS A 332 -21.86 18.66 4.48
C LYS A 332 -21.00 19.89 4.54
N GLU A 333 -21.64 21.03 4.71
CA GLU A 333 -20.96 22.26 5.06
C GLU A 333 -20.57 22.21 6.54
N ILE A 334 -19.29 22.45 6.82
CA ILE A 334 -18.74 22.48 8.18
C ILE A 334 -18.51 23.94 8.56
N GLU A 335 -19.22 24.37 9.58
CA GLU A 335 -19.00 25.72 10.14
C GLU A 335 -17.59 25.84 10.74
N LYS A 336 -16.94 26.97 10.43
CA LYS A 336 -15.63 27.28 11.03
C LYS A 336 -15.83 27.49 12.52
N PRO A 337 -15.09 26.79 13.38
CA PRO A 337 -15.20 26.97 14.81
C PRO A 337 -14.65 28.35 15.22
N SER A 338 -15.10 28.82 16.37
CA SER A 338 -14.60 30.02 17.05
C SER A 338 -14.16 29.69 18.47
N GLY A 339 -13.34 30.52 19.08
CA GLY A 339 -12.88 30.37 20.46
C GLY A 339 -11.47 29.79 20.56
N GLU A 340 -11.17 29.13 21.68
CA GLU A 340 -9.84 28.61 22.00
C GLU A 340 -9.45 27.41 21.11
N LEU A 341 -8.14 27.32 20.79
CA LEU A 341 -7.57 26.17 20.09
C LEU A 341 -7.53 24.96 21.04
N ASN A 342 -8.22 23.90 20.64
CA ASN A 342 -8.17 22.58 21.24
C ASN A 342 -8.33 21.51 20.14
N THR A 343 -8.15 20.26 20.46
CA THR A 343 -8.21 19.17 19.48
C THR A 343 -9.49 19.20 18.64
N LYS A 344 -10.65 19.48 19.25
CA LYS A 344 -11.94 19.54 18.53
C LYS A 344 -11.97 20.70 17.55
N THR A 345 -11.59 21.92 17.98
CA THR A 345 -11.62 23.11 17.10
C THR A 345 -10.58 23.02 16.01
N ILE A 346 -9.43 22.39 16.23
CA ILE A 346 -8.42 22.12 15.19
C ILE A 346 -9.00 21.18 14.12
N ILE A 347 -9.61 20.06 14.53
CA ILE A 347 -10.22 19.10 13.60
C ILE A 347 -11.36 19.75 12.81
N GLN A 348 -12.22 20.54 13.45
CA GLN A 348 -13.30 21.25 12.78
C GLN A 348 -12.76 22.30 11.80
N SER A 349 -11.71 23.05 12.17
CA SER A 349 -11.05 24.00 11.27
C SER A 349 -10.49 23.30 10.05
N LEU A 350 -9.80 22.16 10.23
CA LEU A 350 -9.30 21.35 9.13
C LEU A 350 -10.45 20.95 8.20
N ALA A 351 -11.50 20.35 8.74
CA ALA A 351 -12.64 19.89 7.96
C ALA A 351 -13.35 21.04 7.19
N ALA A 352 -13.41 22.24 7.79
CA ALA A 352 -14.04 23.43 7.18
C ALA A 352 -13.18 24.11 6.09
N THR A 353 -11.90 23.74 5.98
CA THR A 353 -10.93 24.42 5.08
C THR A 353 -10.19 23.50 4.13
N LEU A 354 -10.52 22.19 4.13
CA LEU A 354 -9.90 21.23 3.20
C LEU A 354 -10.14 21.65 1.75
N PRO A 355 -9.08 21.78 0.93
CA PRO A 355 -9.23 21.98 -0.51
C PRO A 355 -9.85 20.76 -1.19
N GLU A 356 -10.42 20.96 -2.37
CA GLU A 356 -10.84 19.85 -3.22
C GLU A 356 -9.65 19.00 -3.68
N ASN A 357 -9.88 17.69 -3.77
CA ASN A 357 -8.90 16.69 -4.19
C ASN A 357 -7.61 16.69 -3.37
N VAL A 358 -7.68 17.13 -2.10
CA VAL A 358 -6.53 17.14 -1.21
C VAL A 358 -6.10 15.70 -0.86
N ILE A 359 -4.79 15.49 -0.78
CA ILE A 359 -4.21 14.25 -0.27
C ILE A 359 -3.64 14.54 1.13
N VAL A 360 -4.17 13.84 2.12
CA VAL A 360 -3.74 13.98 3.52
C VAL A 360 -2.92 12.74 3.90
N CYS A 361 -1.63 12.94 4.16
CA CYS A 361 -0.76 11.90 4.71
C CYS A 361 -0.71 12.04 6.22
N THR A 362 -1.09 10.99 6.95
CA THR A 362 -1.15 11.04 8.41
C THR A 362 0.00 10.30 9.05
N ASP A 363 0.61 10.92 10.07
CA ASP A 363 1.74 10.37 10.82
C ASP A 363 1.45 10.30 12.33
N SER A 364 0.20 10.53 12.72
CA SER A 364 -0.20 10.58 14.12
C SER A 364 -1.66 10.19 14.35
N GLY A 365 -1.98 9.90 15.61
CA GLY A 365 -3.36 9.67 16.05
C GLY A 365 -4.31 10.84 15.81
N GLY A 366 -3.80 12.08 15.80
CA GLY A 366 -4.60 13.28 15.50
C GLY A 366 -5.15 13.28 14.08
N GLY A 367 -4.37 12.85 13.08
CA GLY A 367 -4.83 12.66 11.72
C GLY A 367 -5.95 11.63 11.63
N ASN A 368 -5.79 10.51 12.32
CA ASN A 368 -6.84 9.47 12.37
C ASN A 368 -8.14 9.99 13.00
N ALA A 369 -8.06 10.84 14.03
CA ALA A 369 -9.23 11.46 14.64
C ALA A 369 -9.92 12.48 13.74
N ALA A 370 -9.20 13.16 12.84
CA ALA A 370 -9.75 14.13 11.91
C ALA A 370 -10.51 13.49 10.73
N HIS A 371 -10.07 12.31 10.27
CA HIS A 371 -10.62 11.64 9.09
C HIS A 371 -12.16 11.54 9.09
N PRO A 372 -12.87 11.08 10.16
CA PRO A 372 -14.33 10.97 10.15
C PRO A 372 -15.06 12.30 9.93
N PHE A 373 -14.45 13.43 10.35
CA PHE A 373 -15.02 14.76 10.15
C PHE A 373 -14.86 15.28 8.73
N CYS A 374 -13.90 14.74 7.98
CA CYS A 374 -13.56 15.16 6.63
C CYS A 374 -14.24 14.30 5.53
N GLN A 375 -14.84 13.17 5.88
CA GLN A 375 -15.44 12.24 4.92
C GLN A 375 -16.63 12.81 4.13
N ASN A 376 -17.30 13.82 4.65
CA ASN A 376 -18.47 14.45 4.03
C ASN A 376 -18.20 15.91 3.58
N THR A 377 -16.95 16.31 3.46
CA THR A 377 -16.59 17.67 3.05
C THR A 377 -16.38 17.77 1.54
N THR A 378 -15.12 17.91 1.10
CA THR A 378 -14.73 17.88 -0.32
C THR A 378 -14.20 16.50 -0.69
N GLN A 379 -14.01 16.21 -1.97
CA GLN A 379 -13.27 15.00 -2.36
C GLN A 379 -11.85 15.06 -1.82
N ASN A 380 -11.41 13.98 -1.19
CA ASN A 380 -10.12 13.89 -0.52
C ASN A 380 -9.61 12.44 -0.51
N SER A 381 -8.30 12.28 -0.32
CA SER A 381 -7.65 10.99 -0.13
C SER A 381 -6.82 11.01 1.16
N TRP A 382 -6.87 9.95 1.95
CA TRP A 382 -6.10 9.82 3.18
C TRP A 382 -5.16 8.64 3.09
N LEU A 383 -3.86 8.90 3.30
CA LEU A 383 -2.80 7.89 3.36
C LEU A 383 -2.40 7.71 4.83
N SER A 384 -2.67 6.52 5.36
CA SER A 384 -2.44 6.23 6.78
C SER A 384 -1.02 5.75 7.06
N LEU A 385 -0.59 5.89 8.32
CA LEU A 385 0.65 5.31 8.84
C LEU A 385 0.47 3.80 9.07
N THR A 386 0.60 3.01 8.01
CA THR A 386 0.23 1.58 7.98
C THR A 386 1.09 0.68 8.86
N GLY A 387 2.37 0.99 9.00
CA GLY A 387 3.33 0.19 9.78
C GLY A 387 3.69 0.79 11.14
N GLY A 388 3.18 1.98 11.47
CA GLY A 388 3.46 2.64 12.75
C GLY A 388 4.85 3.27 12.88
N ALA A 389 5.70 3.20 11.86
CA ALA A 389 6.99 3.88 11.85
C ALA A 389 6.78 5.36 11.51
N ILE A 390 6.76 6.23 12.55
CA ILE A 390 6.58 7.68 12.41
C ILE A 390 7.72 8.33 11.62
N GLY A 391 7.45 9.49 11.00
CA GLY A 391 8.35 10.14 10.05
C GLY A 391 8.01 9.83 8.59
N GLN A 392 6.94 9.07 8.32
CA GLN A 392 6.45 8.74 6.97
C GLN A 392 5.67 9.89 6.33
N GLY A 393 4.90 10.65 7.10
CA GLY A 393 3.89 11.58 6.57
C GLY A 393 4.46 12.60 5.59
N GLY A 394 5.58 13.23 5.91
CA GLY A 394 6.27 14.18 5.02
C GLY A 394 6.74 13.54 3.70
N PRO A 395 7.61 12.51 3.74
CA PRO A 395 8.06 11.81 2.54
C PRO A 395 6.91 11.26 1.69
N CYS A 396 5.93 10.62 2.31
CA CYS A 396 4.77 10.05 1.62
C CYS A 396 3.95 11.14 0.90
N SER A 397 3.79 12.32 1.51
CA SER A 397 3.09 13.44 0.87
C SER A 397 3.83 13.98 -0.35
N VAL A 398 5.17 14.03 -0.31
CA VAL A 398 5.98 14.39 -1.48
C VAL A 398 5.73 13.40 -2.62
N GLY A 399 5.78 12.10 -2.34
CA GLY A 399 5.52 11.07 -3.35
C GLY A 399 4.09 11.15 -3.90
N ALA A 400 3.11 11.31 -3.03
CA ALA A 400 1.71 11.46 -3.44
C ALA A 400 1.51 12.68 -4.35
N ALA A 401 2.14 13.81 -4.03
CA ALA A 401 2.08 15.02 -4.85
C ALA A 401 2.80 14.88 -6.21
N LEU A 402 3.89 14.08 -6.28
CA LEU A 402 4.55 13.79 -7.57
C LEU A 402 3.69 12.95 -8.51
N ALA A 403 2.77 12.16 -7.96
CA ALA A 403 1.93 11.21 -8.66
C ALA A 403 0.52 11.75 -9.01
N SER A 404 0.23 13.02 -8.69
CA SER A 404 -1.11 13.65 -8.80
C SER A 404 -1.22 14.65 -9.94
#